data_8a539e48f77a25e27e5505d7b20d27ce
#
_entry.id   8a539e48f77a25e27e5505d7b20d27ce
#
_cell.length_a   1.000
_cell.length_b   1.000
_cell.length_c   1.000
_cell.angle_alpha   90.00
_cell.angle_beta   90.00
_cell.angle_gamma   90.00
#
_symmetry.space_group_name_H-M   'P 1'
#
loop_
_entity.id
_entity.type
_entity.pdbx_description
1 polymer ?
#
loop_
_entity_poly.entity_id
_entity_poly.type
_entity_poly.pdbx_seq_one_letter_code
_entity_poly.pdbx_strand_id
1 'polypeptide(L)'
;YLSLNHYGASANRGACMQLCRRSYIVTEKGTDRELEIDNEYIMSPKDLKTIHFLNKMLDSGVRVFKIEGRARAAEYVNTVVSCYGEAIDAYLTDSFTEEKIENWNSRLSRVFNRGFWNGYYLGQRLGEWSSKYGSEATVKKVYIGKCTNYFAKAGVAEFLIETQTLELGDEMLVT
;
A
#
# COMPACT_ATOMS: atom_id res chain seq x y z
N TYR A 1 -11.75 -5.46 -13.93
CA TYR A 1 -12.80 -6.25 -14.59
C TYR A 1 -14.20 -5.75 -14.25
N LEU A 2 -14.59 -5.66 -12.96
CA LEU A 2 -15.94 -5.25 -12.53
C LEU A 2 -16.37 -3.89 -13.12
N SER A 3 -15.52 -2.86 -13.04
CA SER A 3 -15.83 -1.54 -13.60
C SER A 3 -16.06 -1.58 -15.11
N LEU A 4 -15.31 -2.39 -15.84
CA LEU A 4 -15.50 -2.54 -17.29
C LEU A 4 -16.82 -3.26 -17.61
N ASN A 5 -17.09 -4.34 -16.88
CA ASN A 5 -18.27 -5.17 -17.13
C ASN A 5 -19.59 -4.45 -16.80
N HIS A 6 -19.64 -3.71 -15.69
CA HIS A 6 -20.87 -3.06 -15.23
C HIS A 6 -21.06 -1.62 -15.71
N TYR A 7 -19.97 -0.92 -15.99
CA TYR A 7 -20.02 0.53 -16.32
C TYR A 7 -19.31 0.88 -17.62
N GLY A 8 -18.76 -0.07 -18.37
CA GLY A 8 -17.95 0.21 -19.55
C GLY A 8 -16.62 0.93 -19.24
N ALA A 9 -16.31 1.14 -17.96
CA ALA A 9 -15.18 1.93 -17.49
C ALA A 9 -13.96 1.05 -17.20
N SER A 10 -12.91 1.16 -18.01
CA SER A 10 -11.72 0.32 -17.90
C SER A 10 -10.79 0.79 -16.76
N ALA A 11 -10.65 -0.01 -15.72
CA ALA A 11 -9.67 0.22 -14.67
C ALA A 11 -8.22 0.25 -15.23
N ASN A 12 -7.93 -0.49 -16.29
CA ASN A 12 -6.62 -0.47 -16.97
C ASN A 12 -6.31 0.86 -17.65
N ARG A 13 -7.34 1.66 -17.92
CA ARG A 13 -7.23 3.01 -18.49
C ARG A 13 -7.45 4.12 -17.46
N GLY A 14 -7.29 3.82 -16.16
CA GLY A 14 -7.48 4.77 -15.08
C GLY A 14 -8.92 4.96 -14.61
N ALA A 15 -9.93 4.44 -15.31
CA ALA A 15 -11.36 4.64 -15.01
C ALA A 15 -11.90 3.53 -14.08
N CYS A 16 -11.33 3.37 -12.87
CA CYS A 16 -11.84 2.44 -11.88
C CYS A 16 -12.97 3.06 -11.08
N MET A 17 -14.18 2.49 -11.16
CA MET A 17 -15.36 2.94 -10.41
C MET A 17 -15.41 2.42 -8.97
N GLN A 18 -14.34 1.77 -8.52
CA GLN A 18 -14.14 1.27 -7.15
C GLN A 18 -15.32 0.47 -6.59
N LEU A 19 -15.90 -0.43 -7.40
CA LEU A 19 -16.99 -1.29 -6.99
C LEU A 19 -16.68 -2.17 -5.76
N CYS A 20 -15.41 -2.54 -5.58
CA CYS A 20 -14.96 -3.27 -4.41
C CYS A 20 -15.01 -2.46 -3.09
N ARG A 21 -15.44 -1.20 -3.12
CA ARG A 21 -15.48 -0.27 -1.99
C ARG A 21 -16.84 0.35 -1.81
N ARG A 22 -17.88 -0.44 -1.97
CA ARG A 22 -19.26 -0.05 -1.79
C ARG A 22 -19.94 -1.01 -0.84
N SER A 23 -20.97 -0.55 -0.16
CA SER A 23 -21.89 -1.39 0.62
C SER A 23 -22.67 -2.30 -0.31
N TYR A 24 -22.94 -3.50 0.14
CA TYR A 24 -23.68 -4.52 -0.62
C TYR A 24 -24.74 -5.16 0.25
N ILE A 25 -25.87 -5.49 -0.38
CA ILE A 25 -26.89 -6.39 0.15
C ILE A 25 -26.71 -7.73 -0.55
N VAL A 26 -26.68 -8.81 0.21
CA VAL A 26 -26.62 -10.17 -0.33
C VAL A 26 -28.00 -10.80 -0.17
N THR A 27 -28.61 -11.18 -1.29
CA THR A 27 -29.90 -11.88 -1.31
C THR A 27 -29.66 -13.38 -1.47
N GLU A 28 -30.28 -14.18 -0.61
CA GLU A 28 -30.23 -15.64 -0.69
C GLU A 28 -31.00 -16.11 -1.92
N LYS A 29 -30.34 -16.94 -2.76
CA LYS A 29 -30.97 -17.42 -3.98
C LYS A 29 -32.13 -18.36 -3.69
N GLY A 30 -33.32 -18.02 -4.20
CA GLY A 30 -34.53 -18.81 -4.03
C GLY A 30 -35.36 -18.46 -2.80
N THR A 31 -34.99 -17.43 -2.06
CA THR A 31 -35.76 -16.82 -0.96
C THR A 31 -35.71 -15.31 -1.09
N ASP A 32 -36.57 -14.61 -0.36
CA ASP A 32 -36.54 -13.13 -0.26
C ASP A 32 -35.71 -12.68 0.97
N ARG A 33 -34.84 -13.54 1.48
CA ARG A 33 -33.97 -13.17 2.61
C ARG A 33 -32.81 -12.38 2.16
N GLU A 34 -32.61 -11.23 2.81
CA GLU A 34 -31.50 -10.32 2.57
C GLU A 34 -30.57 -10.29 3.78
N LEU A 35 -29.27 -10.24 3.52
CA LEU A 35 -28.22 -10.00 4.50
C LEU A 35 -27.55 -8.69 4.16
N GLU A 36 -27.72 -7.70 5.03
CA GLU A 36 -26.96 -6.46 4.96
C GLU A 36 -25.53 -6.70 5.42
N ILE A 37 -24.57 -6.21 4.64
CA ILE A 37 -23.16 -6.32 4.96
C ILE A 37 -22.68 -4.98 5.46
N ASP A 38 -22.45 -4.86 6.77
CA ASP A 38 -21.99 -3.64 7.43
C ASP A 38 -20.62 -3.17 6.98
N ASN A 39 -19.82 -4.05 6.39
CA ASN A 39 -18.49 -3.70 5.91
C ASN A 39 -18.52 -3.28 4.44
N GLU A 40 -18.44 -1.97 4.17
CA GLU A 40 -18.32 -1.40 2.81
C GLU A 40 -17.12 -1.93 2.02
N TYR A 41 -16.17 -2.58 2.69
CA TYR A 41 -14.91 -3.06 2.08
C TYR A 41 -14.83 -4.57 1.96
N ILE A 42 -15.95 -5.27 2.06
CA ILE A 42 -15.96 -6.75 1.99
C ILE A 42 -15.31 -7.33 0.75
N MET A 43 -15.25 -6.58 -0.35
CA MET A 43 -14.55 -6.95 -1.58
C MET A 43 -13.17 -6.29 -1.72
N SER A 44 -12.70 -5.58 -0.70
CA SER A 44 -11.40 -4.88 -0.69
C SER A 44 -10.46 -5.54 0.32
N PRO A 45 -9.67 -6.53 -0.08
CA PRO A 45 -8.73 -7.18 0.83
C PRO A 45 -7.67 -6.20 1.31
N LYS A 46 -7.08 -6.49 2.47
CA LYS A 46 -5.85 -5.87 2.93
C LYS A 46 -4.72 -6.08 1.91
N ASP A 47 -3.69 -5.28 1.99
CA ASP A 47 -2.53 -5.43 1.11
C ASP A 47 -1.73 -6.68 1.50
N LEU A 48 -1.45 -7.53 0.52
CA LEU A 48 -0.62 -8.72 0.70
C LEU A 48 0.81 -8.31 1.04
N LYS A 49 1.31 -8.77 2.17
CA LYS A 49 2.70 -8.55 2.61
C LYS A 49 3.35 -9.88 2.98
N THR A 50 4.42 -10.23 2.30
CA THR A 50 5.08 -11.54 2.43
C THR A 50 6.50 -11.45 2.97
N ILE A 51 6.99 -10.25 3.27
CA ILE A 51 8.41 -10.00 3.58
C ILE A 51 8.92 -10.81 4.78
N HIS A 52 8.10 -11.03 5.80
CA HIS A 52 8.48 -11.75 7.02
C HIS A 52 8.56 -13.28 6.86
N PHE A 53 8.07 -13.82 5.74
CA PHE A 53 8.25 -15.23 5.38
C PHE A 53 8.81 -15.40 3.95
N LEU A 54 9.50 -14.37 3.44
CA LEU A 54 10.09 -14.39 2.11
C LEU A 54 11.09 -15.54 1.93
N ASN A 55 11.85 -15.86 2.98
CA ASN A 55 12.74 -17.01 3.02
C ASN A 55 12.02 -18.32 2.67
N LYS A 56 10.85 -18.58 3.25
CA LYS A 56 10.05 -19.78 2.94
C LYS A 56 9.61 -19.85 1.49
N MET A 57 9.30 -18.70 0.88
CA MET A 57 8.95 -18.62 -0.53
C MET A 57 10.16 -18.92 -1.43
N LEU A 58 11.32 -18.39 -1.09
CA LEU A 58 12.58 -18.67 -1.80
C LEU A 58 12.98 -20.15 -1.66
N ASP A 59 12.87 -20.73 -0.47
CA ASP A 59 13.13 -22.16 -0.20
C ASP A 59 12.20 -23.06 -1.02
N SER A 60 10.94 -22.66 -1.19
CA SER A 60 9.97 -23.41 -2.02
C SER A 60 10.16 -23.24 -3.53
N GLY A 61 11.18 -22.51 -3.95
CA GLY A 61 11.58 -22.38 -5.35
C GLY A 61 11.01 -21.16 -6.08
N VAL A 62 10.35 -20.21 -5.41
CA VAL A 62 9.94 -18.95 -6.03
C VAL A 62 11.18 -18.16 -6.45
N ARG A 63 11.22 -17.67 -7.69
CA ARG A 63 12.35 -16.92 -8.27
C ARG A 63 11.96 -15.56 -8.81
N VAL A 64 10.67 -15.28 -8.96
CA VAL A 64 10.17 -14.01 -9.49
C VAL A 64 9.08 -13.49 -8.58
N PHE A 65 9.24 -12.26 -8.12
CA PHE A 65 8.25 -11.54 -7.32
C PHE A 65 7.72 -10.36 -8.12
N LYS A 66 6.39 -10.27 -8.23
CA LYS A 66 5.72 -9.13 -8.85
C LYS A 66 5.25 -8.18 -7.78
N ILE A 67 5.74 -6.96 -7.81
CA ILE A 67 5.28 -5.86 -6.93
C ILE A 67 4.22 -5.06 -7.69
N GLU A 68 3.07 -4.84 -7.06
CA GLU A 68 1.99 -4.05 -7.64
C GLU A 68 2.08 -2.61 -7.11
N GLY A 69 2.43 -1.70 -7.99
CA GLY A 69 2.59 -0.26 -7.68
C GLY A 69 1.61 0.64 -8.43
N ARG A 70 0.63 0.06 -9.14
CA ARG A 70 -0.33 0.84 -9.92
C ARG A 70 -1.16 1.77 -9.03
N ALA A 71 -1.30 3.02 -9.44
CA ALA A 71 -1.96 4.08 -8.67
C ALA A 71 -1.33 4.30 -7.27
N ARG A 72 -0.04 4.01 -7.14
CA ARG A 72 0.77 4.32 -5.97
C ARG A 72 1.80 5.41 -6.31
N ALA A 73 2.17 6.19 -5.30
CA ALA A 73 3.24 7.19 -5.45
C ALA A 73 4.59 6.51 -5.67
N ALA A 74 5.53 7.22 -6.29
CA ALA A 74 6.88 6.73 -6.55
C ALA A 74 7.60 6.28 -5.26
N GLU A 75 7.39 6.99 -4.17
CA GLU A 75 7.93 6.63 -2.85
C GLU A 75 7.46 5.25 -2.37
N TYR A 76 6.17 4.91 -2.56
CA TYR A 76 5.68 3.57 -2.26
C TYR A 76 6.47 2.51 -3.03
N VAL A 77 6.60 2.70 -4.34
CA VAL A 77 7.31 1.75 -5.21
C VAL A 77 8.76 1.61 -4.78
N ASN A 78 9.43 2.74 -4.55
CA ASN A 78 10.83 2.75 -4.11
C ASN A 78 11.00 2.03 -2.76
N THR A 79 10.17 2.33 -1.77
CA THR A 79 10.25 1.70 -0.44
C THR A 79 10.00 0.20 -0.52
N VAL A 80 8.98 -0.24 -1.26
CA VAL A 80 8.65 -1.66 -1.38
C VAL A 80 9.76 -2.41 -2.12
N VAL A 81 10.24 -1.88 -3.24
CA VAL A 81 11.33 -2.50 -4.03
C VAL A 81 12.60 -2.60 -3.19
N SER A 82 12.98 -1.54 -2.47
CA SER A 82 14.16 -1.54 -1.61
C SER A 82 14.05 -2.57 -0.49
N CYS A 83 12.93 -2.61 0.24
CA CYS A 83 12.75 -3.58 1.33
C CYS A 83 12.80 -5.03 0.83
N TYR A 84 12.14 -5.34 -0.27
CA TYR A 84 12.16 -6.70 -0.82
C TYR A 84 13.51 -7.05 -1.44
N GLY A 85 14.22 -6.11 -2.08
CA GLY A 85 15.60 -6.29 -2.54
C GLY A 85 16.54 -6.63 -1.40
N GLU A 86 16.54 -5.80 -0.34
CA GLU A 86 17.32 -6.04 0.88
C GLU A 86 16.99 -7.39 1.55
N ALA A 87 15.72 -7.79 1.53
CA ALA A 87 15.29 -9.07 2.11
C ALA A 87 15.80 -10.26 1.29
N ILE A 88 15.84 -10.17 -0.04
CA ILE A 88 16.41 -11.18 -0.91
C ILE A 88 17.93 -11.26 -0.69
N ASP A 89 18.62 -10.12 -0.64
CA ASP A 89 20.06 -10.08 -0.38
C ASP A 89 20.41 -10.67 1.00
N ALA A 90 19.60 -10.36 2.01
CA ALA A 90 19.77 -10.93 3.34
C ALA A 90 19.58 -12.45 3.36
N TYR A 91 18.62 -12.98 2.59
CA TYR A 91 18.44 -14.42 2.43
C TYR A 91 19.67 -15.06 1.75
N LEU A 92 20.15 -14.47 0.66
CA LEU A 92 21.29 -14.99 -0.09
C LEU A 92 22.60 -14.96 0.70
N THR A 93 22.72 -14.05 1.67
CA THR A 93 23.90 -13.91 2.55
C THR A 93 23.72 -14.54 3.93
N ASP A 94 22.68 -15.35 4.12
CA ASP A 94 22.34 -16.01 5.39
C ASP A 94 22.23 -15.02 6.57
N SER A 95 21.70 -13.84 6.30
CA SER A 95 21.54 -12.75 7.27
C SER A 95 20.09 -12.27 7.42
N PHE A 96 19.12 -13.12 7.08
CA PHE A 96 17.68 -12.84 7.19
C PHE A 96 17.26 -13.03 8.65
N THR A 97 17.26 -11.93 9.42
CA THR A 97 17.01 -11.92 10.87
C THR A 97 15.71 -11.22 11.21
N GLU A 98 15.17 -11.49 12.41
CA GLU A 98 13.96 -10.85 12.92
C GLU A 98 14.12 -9.33 13.03
N GLU A 99 15.28 -8.84 13.45
CA GLU A 99 15.58 -7.41 13.52
C GLU A 99 15.43 -6.72 12.14
N LYS A 100 15.96 -7.34 11.09
CA LYS A 100 15.80 -6.83 9.73
C LYS A 100 14.34 -6.87 9.27
N ILE A 101 13.61 -7.93 9.60
CA ILE A 101 12.19 -8.07 9.30
C ILE A 101 11.40 -6.93 9.98
N GLU A 102 11.67 -6.63 11.24
CA GLU A 102 11.03 -5.52 11.96
C GLU A 102 11.34 -4.16 11.31
N ASN A 103 12.59 -3.93 10.90
CA ASN A 103 12.97 -2.71 10.17
C ASN A 103 12.20 -2.58 8.86
N TRP A 104 12.14 -3.63 8.03
CA TRP A 104 11.37 -3.59 6.79
C TRP A 104 9.88 -3.41 7.04
N ASN A 105 9.32 -4.06 8.07
CA ASN A 105 7.91 -3.88 8.46
C ASN A 105 7.61 -2.43 8.84
N SER A 106 8.50 -1.80 9.60
CA SER A 106 8.40 -0.39 9.98
C SER A 106 8.40 0.51 8.74
N ARG A 107 9.34 0.32 7.82
CA ARG A 107 9.44 1.10 6.57
C ARG A 107 8.22 0.91 5.68
N LEU A 108 7.73 -0.32 5.52
CA LEU A 108 6.53 -0.63 4.73
C LEU A 108 5.26 -0.03 5.35
N SER A 109 5.18 0.07 6.66
CA SER A 109 4.03 0.68 7.34
C SER A 109 3.94 2.21 7.16
N ARG A 110 5.04 2.87 6.83
CA ARG A 110 5.09 4.32 6.61
C ARG A 110 4.49 4.75 5.28
N VAL A 111 4.50 3.88 4.28
CA VAL A 111 3.93 4.17 2.96
C VAL A 111 2.48 3.71 2.87
N PHE A 112 1.78 4.14 1.83
CA PHE A 112 0.36 3.83 1.65
C PHE A 112 0.10 2.33 1.74
N ASN A 113 -0.79 1.92 2.64
CA ASN A 113 -1.26 0.55 2.78
C ASN A 113 -2.72 0.54 3.27
N ARG A 114 -3.37 -0.62 3.18
CA ARG A 114 -4.76 -0.86 3.62
C ARG A 114 -4.82 -1.84 4.80
N GLY A 115 -3.82 -1.83 5.63
CA GLY A 115 -3.51 -2.91 6.52
C GLY A 115 -2.85 -4.07 5.76
N PHE A 116 -2.16 -4.93 6.48
CA PHE A 116 -1.42 -6.04 5.89
C PHE A 116 -2.00 -7.38 6.28
N TRP A 117 -1.88 -8.35 5.39
CA TRP A 117 -2.16 -9.76 5.67
C TRP A 117 -1.23 -10.68 4.88
N ASN A 118 -1.21 -11.94 5.26
CA ASN A 118 -0.29 -12.93 4.71
C ASN A 118 -0.82 -13.63 3.43
N GLY A 119 -2.01 -13.25 2.98
CA GLY A 119 -2.69 -14.06 1.98
C GLY A 119 -3.03 -15.44 2.55
N TYR A 120 -3.08 -16.42 1.69
CA TYR A 120 -3.33 -17.82 2.05
C TYR A 120 -2.05 -18.65 2.22
N TYR A 121 -0.88 -18.02 2.13
CA TYR A 121 0.42 -18.70 2.08
C TYR A 121 0.77 -19.46 3.37
N LEU A 122 0.30 -19.02 4.51
CA LEU A 122 0.59 -19.64 5.80
C LEU A 122 -0.57 -20.52 6.31
N GLY A 123 -1.46 -20.96 5.42
CA GLY A 123 -2.55 -21.88 5.74
C GLY A 123 -3.84 -21.21 6.26
N GLN A 124 -3.93 -19.89 6.15
CA GLN A 124 -5.16 -19.16 6.46
C GLN A 124 -6.28 -19.58 5.50
N ARG A 125 -7.49 -19.80 6.03
CA ARG A 125 -8.65 -20.23 5.25
C ARG A 125 -9.60 -19.09 4.90
N LEU A 126 -9.59 -18.02 5.69
CA LEU A 126 -10.43 -16.85 5.50
C LEU A 126 -9.56 -15.67 5.06
N GLY A 127 -10.11 -14.84 4.16
CA GLY A 127 -9.49 -13.59 3.76
C GLY A 127 -9.56 -12.54 4.87
N GLU A 128 -8.73 -11.51 4.76
CA GLU A 128 -8.78 -10.34 5.61
C GLU A 128 -9.09 -9.10 4.77
N TRP A 129 -10.03 -8.29 5.24
CA TRP A 129 -10.51 -7.12 4.52
C TRP A 129 -10.07 -5.83 5.21
N SER A 130 -9.96 -4.78 4.41
CA SER A 130 -9.73 -3.43 4.93
C SER A 130 -10.91 -2.99 5.81
N SER A 131 -10.62 -2.35 6.93
CA SER A 131 -11.65 -1.87 7.87
C SER A 131 -12.08 -0.43 7.61
N LYS A 132 -11.34 0.31 6.77
CA LYS A 132 -11.60 1.74 6.53
C LYS A 132 -11.19 2.19 5.13
N TYR A 133 -11.71 3.35 4.75
CA TYR A 133 -11.32 4.03 3.51
C TYR A 133 -9.93 4.67 3.65
N GLY A 134 -9.14 4.59 2.58
CA GLY A 134 -7.86 5.30 2.49
C GLY A 134 -6.66 4.47 2.93
N SER A 135 -5.70 5.15 3.52
CA SER A 135 -4.43 4.57 3.93
C SER A 135 -4.38 4.34 5.44
N GLU A 136 -3.76 3.24 5.84
CA GLU A 136 -3.37 2.94 7.21
C GLU A 136 -1.88 3.26 7.47
N ALA A 137 -1.23 3.99 6.56
CA ALA A 137 0.16 4.42 6.73
C ALA A 137 0.34 5.18 8.05
N THR A 138 1.45 4.90 8.73
CA THR A 138 1.80 5.55 10.01
C THR A 138 2.29 6.97 9.81
N VAL A 139 2.63 7.36 8.58
CA VAL A 139 3.06 8.71 8.22
C VAL A 139 2.09 9.27 7.17
N LYS A 140 1.63 10.49 7.39
CA LYS A 140 0.76 11.22 6.47
C LYS A 140 1.53 12.39 5.87
N LYS A 141 1.56 12.47 4.54
CA LYS A 141 2.04 13.65 3.85
C LYS A 141 1.01 14.76 3.90
N VAL A 142 1.45 15.93 4.28
CA VAL A 142 0.63 17.14 4.27
C VAL A 142 1.25 18.11 3.27
N TYR A 143 0.42 18.59 2.35
CA TYR A 143 0.87 19.64 1.44
C TYR A 143 1.07 20.92 2.23
N ILE A 144 2.26 21.51 2.12
CA ILE A 144 2.60 22.75 2.83
C ILE A 144 2.65 23.93 1.87
N GLY A 145 3.20 23.71 0.69
CA GLY A 145 3.37 24.78 -0.27
C GLY A 145 4.22 24.37 -1.46
N LYS A 146 4.74 25.34 -2.18
CA LYS A 146 5.54 25.12 -3.39
C LYS A 146 6.87 25.89 -3.34
N CYS A 147 7.89 25.31 -3.95
CA CYS A 147 9.13 26.00 -4.20
C CYS A 147 8.91 27.14 -5.22
N THR A 148 9.25 28.36 -4.86
CA THR A 148 9.13 29.55 -5.71
C THR A 148 10.44 29.93 -6.35
N ASN A 149 11.56 29.63 -5.71
CA ASN A 149 12.88 29.95 -6.22
C ASN A 149 13.95 29.01 -5.66
N TYR A 150 15.08 28.89 -6.40
CA TYR A 150 16.25 28.18 -5.93
C TYR A 150 17.51 28.98 -6.24
N PHE A 151 18.21 29.42 -5.21
CA PHE A 151 19.45 30.19 -5.29
C PHE A 151 20.65 29.23 -5.37
N ALA A 152 20.98 28.75 -6.56
CA ALA A 152 21.98 27.70 -6.78
C ALA A 152 23.37 28.02 -6.18
N LYS A 153 23.80 29.30 -6.21
CA LYS A 153 25.09 29.69 -5.63
C LYS A 153 25.15 29.59 -4.11
N ALA A 154 24.02 29.79 -3.46
CA ALA A 154 23.90 29.72 -2.00
C ALA A 154 23.41 28.33 -1.53
N GLY A 155 22.92 27.48 -2.42
CA GLY A 155 22.31 26.22 -2.08
C GLY A 155 21.00 26.37 -1.29
N VAL A 156 20.27 27.49 -1.49
CA VAL A 156 19.07 27.83 -0.72
C VAL A 156 17.83 27.78 -1.60
N ALA A 157 16.76 27.16 -1.12
CA ALA A 157 15.45 27.14 -1.77
C ALA A 157 14.46 28.03 -1.00
N GLU A 158 13.64 28.75 -1.74
CA GLU A 158 12.55 29.56 -1.21
C GLU A 158 11.21 28.85 -1.44
N PHE A 159 10.41 28.76 -0.38
CA PHE A 159 9.09 28.09 -0.43
C PHE A 159 8.00 29.07 -0.02
N LEU A 160 6.94 29.11 -0.82
CA LEU A 160 5.68 29.74 -0.42
C LEU A 160 4.86 28.75 0.41
N ILE A 161 4.65 29.09 1.68
CA ILE A 161 3.84 28.29 2.60
C ILE A 161 2.37 28.65 2.40
N GLU A 162 1.54 27.66 2.03
CA GLU A 162 0.15 27.90 1.62
C GLU A 162 -0.88 27.31 2.60
N THR A 163 -0.52 26.30 3.39
CA THR A 163 -1.52 25.56 4.18
C THR A 163 -1.23 25.44 5.67
N GLN A 164 -0.03 25.04 6.08
CA GLN A 164 0.34 24.81 7.46
C GLN A 164 1.68 25.48 7.79
N THR A 165 1.91 25.72 9.06
CA THR A 165 3.19 26.24 9.56
C THR A 165 4.25 25.15 9.43
N LEU A 166 5.47 25.55 9.10
CA LEU A 166 6.66 24.71 9.11
C LEU A 166 7.49 25.10 10.32
N GLU A 167 7.91 24.12 11.11
CA GLU A 167 8.71 24.32 12.30
C GLU A 167 10.11 23.72 12.15
N LEU A 168 11.03 24.17 13.00
CA LEU A 168 12.37 23.61 13.03
C LEU A 168 12.33 22.15 13.51
N GLY A 169 12.84 21.26 12.67
CA GLY A 169 12.83 19.81 12.91
C GLY A 169 11.81 19.03 12.10
N ASP A 170 10.94 19.73 11.37
CA ASP A 170 10.02 19.08 10.43
C ASP A 170 10.76 18.46 9.26
N GLU A 171 10.33 17.27 8.85
CA GLU A 171 10.85 16.55 7.69
C GLU A 171 10.09 16.97 6.43
N MET A 172 10.79 17.59 5.47
CA MET A 172 10.21 18.03 4.20
C MET A 172 10.52 17.05 3.07
N LEU A 173 9.49 16.66 2.32
CA LEU A 173 9.63 15.97 1.05
C LEU A 173 9.43 16.95 -0.10
N VAL A 174 10.48 17.18 -0.88
CA VAL A 174 10.44 17.98 -2.11
C VAL A 174 10.26 17.04 -3.30
N THR A 175 9.22 17.26 -4.12
CA THR A 175 8.88 16.42 -5.28
C THR A 175 8.77 17.26 -6.55
#